data_d7585980ecf30e5914a7d8d956487e38
#
_entry.id   d7585980ecf30e5914a7d8d956487e38
#
_cell.length_a   1.000
_cell.length_b   1.000
_cell.length_c   1.000
_cell.angle_alpha   90.00
_cell.angle_beta   90.00
_cell.angle_gamma   90.00
#
_symmetry.space_group_name_H-M   'P 1'
#
loop_
_entity.id
_entity.type
_entity.pdbx_description
1 polymer ?
#
loop_
_entity_poly.entity_id
_entity_poly.type
_entity_poly.pdbx_seq_one_letter_code
_entity_poly.pdbx_strand_id
1 'polypeptide(L)'
;MSTNRILRLGAVKDVECFQDHVHALGLTIPCDSEPLSGSDSPLRWPLSRGGIKIGNRIAVHPMEGWDGTADGNPSEHTIHRWKKFGRSGGKLIWGGEAAAVSHEGRANPNQLVIALHTREGLAGLRKVLVEEHRRTTGSDEGLFIGLQLTHSGRYCRPNAHDRPEPRILYHHPILDRRLGLPHDYPILTDGEIGAIIEDFHRAARIARELGFDFVDIKHCHGYLGHEFLSAHTREGKYGGSFENRTRFLREVLQGIRSAAPGMHIGVRLSAFDTVPFRPDPSQSANGKLGPGIPESHDNLIPYRWGFGVKQSDPTQMDLAETIRFLSLLEELEIRLVNITAGSPYYNPHIQRPALYPPSDGYQPPEDPLAGVALQMKVTRQLKQLFPNLIIVGTAYSYLQDFLPHVAQAAVRDGWVDTVGLGRMILTYPELLWDAVEGKAVEHKRICRTFSDCTTAPRKGLPSGCYPLDSYYKISALAEQLKIAKAKR
;
A
#
# COMPACT_ATOMS: atom_id res chain seq x y z
N MET A 1 -17.30 14.41 -28.47
CA MET A 1 -16.03 13.89 -27.95
C MET A 1 -16.19 12.39 -27.78
N SER A 2 -15.40 11.59 -28.50
CA SER A 2 -15.44 10.11 -28.44
C SER A 2 -15.12 9.71 -26.98
N THR A 3 -16.05 9.02 -26.31
CA THR A 3 -15.77 8.37 -25.04
C THR A 3 -14.75 7.26 -25.33
N ASN A 4 -13.47 7.55 -25.14
CA ASN A 4 -12.42 6.54 -25.25
C ASN A 4 -12.74 5.42 -24.25
N ARG A 5 -13.30 4.34 -24.74
CA ARG A 5 -13.67 3.17 -23.93
C ARG A 5 -12.39 2.53 -23.44
N ILE A 6 -12.10 2.65 -22.14
CA ILE A 6 -10.94 1.98 -21.52
C ILE A 6 -10.97 0.49 -21.85
N LEU A 7 -9.84 -0.01 -22.36
CA LEU A 7 -9.69 -1.42 -22.72
C LEU A 7 -9.64 -2.29 -21.45
N ARG A 8 -10.39 -3.39 -21.45
CA ARG A 8 -10.34 -4.38 -20.37
C ARG A 8 -9.14 -5.31 -20.60
N LEU A 9 -8.13 -5.26 -19.75
CA LEU A 9 -6.94 -6.11 -19.90
C LEU A 9 -7.28 -7.61 -19.98
N GLY A 10 -8.29 -8.08 -19.26
CA GLY A 10 -8.75 -9.46 -19.36
C GLY A 10 -9.40 -9.85 -20.69
N ALA A 11 -9.57 -8.91 -21.62
CA ALA A 11 -10.05 -9.16 -22.99
C ALA A 11 -8.93 -9.00 -24.04
N VAL A 12 -7.72 -8.64 -23.62
CA VAL A 12 -6.54 -8.56 -24.49
C VAL A 12 -6.05 -9.97 -24.78
N LYS A 13 -5.85 -10.26 -26.06
CA LYS A 13 -5.67 -11.64 -26.56
C LYS A 13 -4.33 -12.24 -26.16
N ASP A 14 -3.24 -11.46 -26.32
CA ASP A 14 -1.88 -11.92 -26.15
C ASP A 14 -0.95 -10.74 -25.76
N VAL A 15 0.33 -11.04 -25.57
CA VAL A 15 1.34 -10.06 -25.15
C VAL A 15 1.60 -9.00 -26.21
N GLU A 16 1.56 -9.35 -27.48
CA GLU A 16 1.75 -8.40 -28.60
C GLU A 16 0.64 -7.34 -28.57
N CYS A 17 -0.62 -7.77 -28.48
CA CYS A 17 -1.77 -6.87 -28.33
C CYS A 17 -1.68 -6.00 -27.05
N PHE A 18 -1.11 -6.53 -25.96
CA PHE A 18 -0.87 -5.74 -24.75
C PHE A 18 0.20 -4.67 -24.98
N GLN A 19 1.32 -5.02 -25.61
CA GLN A 19 2.39 -4.08 -25.95
C GLN A 19 1.90 -3.00 -26.90
N ASP A 20 1.12 -3.35 -27.92
CA ASP A 20 0.49 -2.40 -28.85
C ASP A 20 -0.42 -1.41 -28.11
N HIS A 21 -1.22 -1.90 -27.14
CA HIS A 21 -2.07 -1.02 -26.35
C HIS A 21 -1.25 -0.07 -25.47
N VAL A 22 -0.18 -0.56 -24.82
CA VAL A 22 0.77 0.28 -24.05
C VAL A 22 1.37 1.37 -24.94
N HIS A 23 1.82 1.02 -26.16
CA HIS A 23 2.37 1.97 -27.13
C HIS A 23 1.34 2.98 -27.62
N ALA A 24 0.10 2.53 -27.90
CA ALA A 24 -0.99 3.41 -28.33
C ALA A 24 -1.37 4.46 -27.25
N LEU A 25 -1.16 4.13 -25.97
CA LEU A 25 -1.32 5.07 -24.86
C LEU A 25 -0.08 5.97 -24.64
N GLY A 26 0.98 5.82 -25.41
CA GLY A 26 2.25 6.56 -25.23
C GLY A 26 3.01 6.19 -23.95
N LEU A 27 2.77 4.99 -23.41
CA LEU A 27 3.34 4.52 -22.15
C LEU A 27 4.60 3.68 -22.38
N THR A 28 5.42 3.57 -21.34
CA THR A 28 6.57 2.66 -21.28
C THR A 28 6.41 1.72 -20.11
N ILE A 29 6.22 0.43 -20.42
CA ILE A 29 6.13 -0.67 -19.43
C ILE A 29 7.05 -1.79 -19.96
N PRO A 30 8.04 -2.28 -19.19
CA PRO A 30 8.89 -3.39 -19.62
C PRO A 30 8.05 -4.66 -19.66
N CYS A 31 8.16 -5.43 -20.73
CA CYS A 31 7.33 -6.62 -20.91
C CYS A 31 8.05 -7.63 -21.81
N ASP A 32 8.26 -8.82 -21.31
CA ASP A 32 8.82 -9.93 -22.08
C ASP A 32 7.74 -10.65 -22.88
N SER A 33 8.11 -11.24 -24.01
CA SER A 33 7.17 -12.05 -24.80
C SER A 33 6.69 -13.30 -24.06
N GLU A 34 7.57 -13.91 -23.26
CA GLU A 34 7.27 -15.11 -22.48
C GLU A 34 7.87 -15.03 -21.06
N PRO A 35 7.18 -15.56 -20.02
CA PRO A 35 7.75 -15.72 -18.70
C PRO A 35 8.81 -16.83 -18.69
N LEU A 36 9.96 -16.56 -18.11
CA LEU A 36 11.00 -17.55 -17.87
C LEU A 36 10.71 -18.32 -16.57
N SER A 37 11.07 -19.61 -16.55
CA SER A 37 10.85 -20.49 -15.40
C SER A 37 12.15 -21.07 -14.86
N GLY A 38 12.06 -21.73 -13.72
CA GLY A 38 13.21 -22.40 -13.07
C GLY A 38 14.31 -21.41 -12.68
N SER A 39 15.55 -21.81 -12.91
CA SER A 39 16.76 -21.01 -12.64
C SER A 39 16.87 -19.76 -13.51
N ASP A 40 16.27 -19.78 -14.69
CA ASP A 40 16.38 -18.69 -15.67
C ASP A 40 15.44 -17.51 -15.32
N SER A 41 14.45 -17.74 -14.47
CA SER A 41 13.52 -16.69 -14.06
C SER A 41 14.19 -15.61 -13.20
N PRO A 42 14.20 -14.35 -13.62
CA PRO A 42 14.68 -13.22 -12.82
C PRO A 42 13.96 -13.12 -11.46
N LEU A 43 12.70 -13.57 -11.39
CA LEU A 43 11.93 -13.56 -10.15
C LEU A 43 12.48 -14.54 -9.09
N ARG A 44 13.26 -15.57 -9.49
CA ARG A 44 13.89 -16.52 -8.58
C ARG A 44 15.23 -16.03 -8.01
N TRP A 45 15.83 -15.01 -8.59
CA TRP A 45 17.14 -14.55 -8.15
C TRP A 45 17.14 -14.10 -6.69
N PRO A 46 18.07 -14.57 -5.87
CA PRO A 46 18.19 -14.07 -4.50
C PRO A 46 18.67 -12.62 -4.50
N LEU A 47 18.40 -11.94 -3.39
CA LEU A 47 18.85 -10.58 -3.12
C LEU A 47 19.63 -10.53 -1.82
N SER A 48 20.85 -9.97 -1.86
CA SER A 48 21.64 -9.73 -0.68
C SER A 48 22.18 -8.30 -0.73
N ARG A 49 21.85 -7.48 0.27
CA ARG A 49 22.32 -6.08 0.36
C ARG A 49 22.25 -5.57 1.80
N GLY A 50 23.36 -4.97 2.28
CA GLY A 50 23.40 -4.36 3.62
C GLY A 50 23.05 -5.31 4.77
N GLY A 51 23.46 -6.58 4.68
CA GLY A 51 23.15 -7.62 5.68
C GLY A 51 21.78 -8.28 5.54
N ILE A 52 20.91 -7.75 4.67
CA ILE A 52 19.57 -8.30 4.41
C ILE A 52 19.68 -9.34 3.28
N LYS A 53 19.09 -10.53 3.51
CA LYS A 53 19.03 -11.62 2.54
C LYS A 53 17.58 -11.99 2.28
N ILE A 54 17.18 -11.96 1.00
CA ILE A 54 15.82 -12.31 0.55
C ILE A 54 15.95 -13.36 -0.54
N GLY A 55 15.24 -14.48 -0.43
CA GLY A 55 15.46 -15.65 -1.28
C GLY A 55 14.95 -15.51 -2.73
N ASN A 56 14.12 -14.52 -3.05
CA ASN A 56 13.65 -14.26 -4.41
C ASN A 56 13.20 -12.80 -4.60
N ARG A 57 12.65 -12.47 -5.76
CA ARG A 57 12.25 -11.08 -6.14
C ARG A 57 10.75 -10.83 -6.03
N ILE A 58 10.01 -11.70 -5.35
CA ILE A 58 8.56 -11.57 -5.15
C ILE A 58 8.30 -11.04 -3.74
N ALA A 59 7.52 -9.95 -3.65
CA ALA A 59 7.14 -9.35 -2.38
C ALA A 59 5.61 -9.30 -2.21
N VAL A 60 5.15 -9.44 -0.97
CA VAL A 60 3.75 -9.23 -0.58
C VAL A 60 3.62 -7.89 0.13
N HIS A 61 2.76 -7.02 -0.38
CA HIS A 61 2.47 -5.73 0.26
C HIS A 61 1.63 -5.88 1.53
N PRO A 62 1.78 -4.97 2.51
CA PRO A 62 0.86 -4.90 3.63
C PRO A 62 -0.54 -4.51 3.14
N MET A 63 -1.54 -5.23 3.64
CA MET A 63 -2.93 -5.02 3.30
C MET A 63 -3.78 -4.98 4.57
N GLU A 64 -4.28 -3.80 4.91
CA GLU A 64 -5.22 -3.66 6.03
C GLU A 64 -6.51 -4.39 5.71
N GLY A 65 -6.81 -5.44 6.47
CA GLY A 65 -8.04 -6.22 6.28
C GLY A 65 -9.24 -5.63 6.98
N TRP A 66 -9.01 -4.94 8.07
CA TRP A 66 -10.06 -4.48 8.98
C TRP A 66 -11.03 -5.60 9.32
N ASP A 67 -10.49 -6.76 9.58
CA ASP A 67 -11.18 -8.02 9.77
C ASP A 67 -10.74 -8.76 11.04
N GLY A 68 -9.99 -8.08 11.91
CA GLY A 68 -9.69 -8.54 13.25
C GLY A 68 -10.89 -8.42 14.19
N THR A 69 -10.65 -8.71 15.44
CA THR A 69 -11.62 -8.53 16.52
C THR A 69 -11.62 -7.10 17.07
N ALA A 70 -12.62 -6.72 17.82
CA ALA A 70 -12.74 -5.35 18.37
C ALA A 70 -11.57 -4.98 19.32
N ASP A 71 -10.97 -5.97 19.98
CA ASP A 71 -9.79 -5.78 20.84
C ASP A 71 -8.47 -5.81 20.07
N GLY A 72 -8.51 -5.95 18.73
CA GLY A 72 -7.34 -5.90 17.86
C GLY A 72 -6.61 -7.22 17.66
N ASN A 73 -7.17 -8.35 18.10
CA ASN A 73 -6.66 -9.68 17.80
C ASN A 73 -7.03 -10.16 16.39
N PRO A 74 -6.29 -11.10 15.79
CA PRO A 74 -6.66 -11.74 14.54
C PRO A 74 -7.98 -12.51 14.65
N SER A 75 -8.80 -12.42 13.60
CA SER A 75 -9.95 -13.31 13.40
C SER A 75 -9.63 -14.46 12.43
N GLU A 76 -10.60 -15.35 12.17
CA GLU A 76 -10.49 -16.36 11.14
C GLU A 76 -10.28 -15.76 9.73
N HIS A 77 -10.86 -14.60 9.44
CA HIS A 77 -10.67 -13.89 8.19
C HIS A 77 -9.22 -13.39 8.04
N THR A 78 -8.66 -12.86 9.13
CA THR A 78 -7.25 -12.45 9.18
C THR A 78 -6.34 -13.66 8.95
N ILE A 79 -6.59 -14.78 9.63
CA ILE A 79 -5.83 -16.04 9.47
C ILE A 79 -5.92 -16.53 8.02
N HIS A 80 -7.12 -16.53 7.41
CA HIS A 80 -7.29 -16.91 6.00
C HIS A 80 -6.44 -16.07 5.06
N ARG A 81 -6.38 -14.74 5.27
CA ARG A 81 -5.54 -13.85 4.48
C ARG A 81 -4.04 -14.12 4.68
N TRP A 82 -3.58 -14.36 5.91
CA TRP A 82 -2.18 -14.65 6.19
C TRP A 82 -1.71 -16.01 5.61
N LYS A 83 -2.59 -16.99 5.52
CA LYS A 83 -2.33 -18.21 4.75
C LYS A 83 -2.01 -17.90 3.29
N LYS A 84 -2.75 -16.99 2.66
CA LYS A 84 -2.47 -16.56 1.29
C LYS A 84 -1.13 -15.84 1.14
N PHE A 85 -0.72 -15.06 2.13
CA PHE A 85 0.61 -14.46 2.12
C PHE A 85 1.70 -15.52 2.09
N GLY A 86 1.60 -16.57 2.89
CA GLY A 86 2.52 -17.71 2.86
C GLY A 86 2.51 -18.42 1.51
N ARG A 87 1.34 -18.71 0.97
CA ARG A 87 1.15 -19.38 -0.32
C ARG A 87 1.68 -18.62 -1.53
N SER A 88 1.98 -17.32 -1.39
CA SER A 88 2.47 -16.50 -2.50
C SER A 88 3.80 -16.96 -3.09
N GLY A 89 4.59 -17.77 -2.38
CA GLY A 89 5.95 -18.11 -2.76
C GLY A 89 6.94 -16.94 -2.67
N GLY A 90 6.45 -15.72 -2.37
CA GLY A 90 7.30 -14.55 -2.18
C GLY A 90 8.15 -14.67 -0.92
N LYS A 91 9.44 -14.34 -1.04
CA LYS A 91 10.39 -14.39 0.07
C LYS A 91 10.49 -13.06 0.84
N LEU A 92 9.83 -12.00 0.39
CA LEU A 92 9.69 -10.74 1.11
C LEU A 92 8.22 -10.50 1.46
N ILE A 93 7.86 -10.69 2.72
CA ILE A 93 6.53 -10.35 3.22
C ILE A 93 6.63 -8.96 3.87
N TRP A 94 6.26 -7.93 3.12
CA TRP A 94 6.35 -6.55 3.59
C TRP A 94 5.21 -6.21 4.56
N GLY A 95 5.33 -6.68 5.77
CA GLY A 95 4.42 -6.34 6.84
C GLY A 95 3.14 -7.17 6.91
N GLY A 96 2.80 -7.95 5.89
CA GLY A 96 1.56 -8.75 5.81
C GLY A 96 0.30 -7.95 6.16
N GLU A 97 0.30 -7.33 7.33
CA GLU A 97 -0.75 -6.47 7.88
C GLU A 97 -0.19 -5.09 8.27
N ALA A 98 -1.03 -4.08 8.33
CA ALA A 98 -0.75 -2.82 8.99
C ALA A 98 -1.37 -2.85 10.39
N ALA A 99 -0.54 -3.16 11.39
CA ALA A 99 -0.95 -3.17 12.79
C ALA A 99 -0.87 -1.75 13.39
N ALA A 100 -1.94 -1.29 14.03
CA ALA A 100 -1.94 -0.03 14.75
C ALA A 100 -1.07 -0.14 16.00
N VAL A 101 -0.26 0.89 16.28
CA VAL A 101 0.63 0.92 17.46
C VAL A 101 -0.13 1.24 18.75
N SER A 102 -1.35 1.78 18.64
CA SER A 102 -2.26 2.07 19.74
C SER A 102 -3.73 1.95 19.29
N HIS A 103 -4.65 1.88 20.27
CA HIS A 103 -6.09 1.79 19.99
C HIS A 103 -6.59 2.98 19.19
N GLU A 104 -6.27 4.20 19.64
CA GLU A 104 -6.70 5.45 19.01
C GLU A 104 -6.09 5.67 17.63
N GLY A 105 -5.00 5.01 17.32
CA GLY A 105 -4.35 5.07 16.01
C GLY A 105 -4.99 4.20 14.94
N ARG A 106 -6.04 3.44 15.23
CA ARG A 106 -6.71 2.55 14.28
C ARG A 106 -7.52 3.30 13.21
N ALA A 107 -7.49 2.83 11.98
CA ALA A 107 -8.33 3.32 10.87
C ALA A 107 -9.72 2.66 10.86
N ASN A 108 -9.93 1.62 11.65
CA ASN A 108 -11.18 0.86 11.75
C ASN A 108 -11.21 0.11 13.09
N PRO A 109 -12.38 -0.05 13.75
CA PRO A 109 -12.47 -0.77 15.01
C PRO A 109 -12.02 -2.24 14.95
N ASN A 110 -11.94 -2.81 13.75
CA ASN A 110 -11.48 -4.18 13.53
C ASN A 110 -10.04 -4.25 12.94
N GLN A 111 -9.28 -3.15 12.97
CA GLN A 111 -7.86 -3.19 12.61
C GLN A 111 -7.05 -3.87 13.72
N LEU A 112 -6.06 -4.69 13.32
CA LEU A 112 -5.11 -5.30 14.26
C LEU A 112 -4.35 -4.23 15.06
N VAL A 113 -4.10 -4.52 16.32
CA VAL A 113 -3.26 -3.69 17.20
C VAL A 113 -2.06 -4.52 17.63
N ILE A 114 -0.88 -3.92 17.69
CA ILE A 114 0.29 -4.55 18.29
C ILE A 114 0.43 -4.10 19.75
N ALA A 115 0.06 -4.99 20.68
CA ALA A 115 0.04 -4.76 22.10
C ALA A 115 0.34 -6.06 22.87
N LEU A 116 0.51 -5.98 24.19
CA LEU A 116 0.81 -7.16 25.00
C LEU A 116 -0.30 -8.22 24.91
N HIS A 117 -1.57 -7.82 24.90
CA HIS A 117 -2.72 -8.73 24.86
C HIS A 117 -2.95 -9.37 23.48
N THR A 118 -2.32 -8.85 22.40
CA THR A 118 -2.45 -9.40 21.03
C THR A 118 -1.23 -10.21 20.59
N ARG A 119 -0.22 -10.36 21.44
CA ARG A 119 1.05 -11.06 21.11
C ARG A 119 0.84 -12.46 20.57
N GLU A 120 0.05 -13.26 21.25
CA GLU A 120 -0.20 -14.66 20.87
C GLU A 120 -0.91 -14.77 19.52
N GLY A 121 -1.88 -13.89 19.27
CA GLY A 121 -2.56 -13.80 17.99
C GLY A 121 -1.61 -13.47 16.85
N LEU A 122 -0.75 -12.45 17.02
CA LEU A 122 0.24 -12.07 16.01
C LEU A 122 1.31 -13.15 15.80
N ALA A 123 1.76 -13.83 16.86
CA ALA A 123 2.65 -14.99 16.75
C ALA A 123 2.01 -16.12 15.94
N GLY A 124 0.72 -16.39 16.18
CA GLY A 124 -0.09 -17.34 15.43
C GLY A 124 -0.16 -17.01 13.94
N LEU A 125 -0.36 -15.73 13.58
CA LEU A 125 -0.37 -15.30 12.18
C LEU A 125 0.98 -15.56 11.49
N ARG A 126 2.09 -15.19 12.14
CA ARG A 126 3.43 -15.44 11.60
C ARG A 126 3.68 -16.95 11.41
N LYS A 127 3.30 -17.77 12.39
CA LYS A 127 3.43 -19.23 12.31
C LYS A 127 2.67 -19.81 11.12
N VAL A 128 1.40 -19.44 10.97
CA VAL A 128 0.54 -19.89 9.85
C VAL A 128 1.13 -19.50 8.50
N LEU A 129 1.65 -18.26 8.38
CA LEU A 129 2.31 -17.80 7.15
C LEU A 129 3.53 -18.67 6.81
N VAL A 130 4.42 -18.93 7.78
CA VAL A 130 5.63 -19.75 7.57
C VAL A 130 5.26 -21.17 7.19
N GLU A 131 4.27 -21.76 7.85
CA GLU A 131 3.81 -23.14 7.54
C GLU A 131 3.26 -23.23 6.12
N GLU A 132 2.41 -22.31 5.70
CA GLU A 132 1.87 -22.27 4.33
C GLU A 132 2.97 -22.00 3.30
N HIS A 133 3.97 -21.15 3.64
CA HIS A 133 5.09 -20.90 2.76
C HIS A 133 5.94 -22.16 2.53
N ARG A 134 6.26 -22.92 3.59
CA ARG A 134 6.97 -24.19 3.49
C ARG A 134 6.19 -25.21 2.64
N ARG A 135 4.87 -25.28 2.78
CA ARG A 135 4.02 -26.16 1.95
C ARG A 135 4.10 -25.81 0.46
N THR A 136 4.17 -24.52 0.14
CA THR A 136 4.17 -24.02 -1.25
C THR A 136 5.54 -24.13 -1.90
N THR A 137 6.61 -23.81 -1.18
CA THR A 137 7.97 -23.66 -1.74
C THR A 137 8.94 -24.77 -1.32
N GLY A 138 8.55 -25.62 -0.38
CA GLY A 138 9.40 -26.66 0.21
C GLY A 138 10.36 -26.16 1.31
N SER A 139 10.58 -24.85 1.43
CA SER A 139 11.52 -24.26 2.40
C SER A 139 11.17 -22.83 2.77
N ASP A 140 11.46 -22.44 4.01
CA ASP A 140 11.42 -21.05 4.46
C ASP A 140 12.79 -20.36 4.43
N GLU A 141 13.81 -20.99 3.87
CA GLU A 141 15.12 -20.37 3.68
C GLU A 141 14.99 -19.07 2.85
N GLY A 142 15.61 -17.98 3.32
CA GLY A 142 15.53 -16.68 2.69
C GLY A 142 14.18 -15.97 2.79
N LEU A 143 13.22 -16.52 3.58
CA LEU A 143 11.97 -15.83 3.89
C LEU A 143 12.25 -14.70 4.88
N PHE A 144 11.83 -13.46 4.51
CA PHE A 144 12.06 -12.25 5.27
C PHE A 144 10.71 -11.57 5.55
N ILE A 145 10.28 -11.58 6.81
CA ILE A 145 8.92 -11.19 7.23
C ILE A 145 8.96 -9.94 8.08
N GLY A 146 8.28 -8.89 7.62
CA GLY A 146 8.07 -7.68 8.38
C GLY A 146 6.68 -7.55 8.99
N LEU A 147 6.53 -6.50 9.82
CA LEU A 147 5.23 -6.01 10.28
C LEU A 147 5.17 -4.51 10.07
N GLN A 148 4.13 -4.03 9.36
CA GLN A 148 3.94 -2.60 9.18
C GLN A 148 3.33 -1.99 10.44
N LEU A 149 4.02 -1.02 11.02
CA LEU A 149 3.56 -0.25 12.17
C LEU A 149 2.88 1.04 11.68
N THR A 150 1.68 1.33 12.20
CA THR A 150 0.91 2.47 11.73
C THR A 150 0.18 3.20 12.83
N HIS A 151 -0.03 4.50 12.62
CA HIS A 151 -1.04 5.33 13.26
C HIS A 151 -1.79 6.06 12.15
N SER A 152 -3.13 5.95 12.13
CA SER A 152 -3.92 6.37 10.96
C SER A 152 -4.13 7.88 10.87
N GLY A 153 -3.76 8.64 11.91
CA GLY A 153 -3.79 10.10 11.88
C GLY A 153 -5.18 10.67 11.56
N ARG A 154 -5.28 11.43 10.52
CA ARG A 154 -6.53 12.03 9.99
C ARG A 154 -7.64 11.00 9.75
N TYR A 155 -7.30 9.75 9.49
CA TYR A 155 -8.25 8.69 9.16
C TYR A 155 -8.55 7.74 10.32
N CYS A 156 -8.26 8.15 11.56
CA CYS A 156 -8.59 7.36 12.74
C CYS A 156 -10.11 7.15 12.87
N ARG A 157 -10.49 5.88 13.14
CA ARG A 157 -11.83 5.40 13.44
C ARG A 157 -11.75 4.22 14.42
N PRO A 158 -11.24 4.43 15.63
CA PRO A 158 -10.94 3.33 16.54
C PRO A 158 -12.19 2.64 17.10
N ASN A 159 -13.32 3.36 17.23
CA ASN A 159 -14.49 2.91 17.97
C ASN A 159 -15.69 2.52 17.10
N ALA A 160 -15.87 3.14 15.92
CA ALA A 160 -16.94 2.81 14.99
C ALA A 160 -16.49 3.06 13.54
N HIS A 161 -16.89 2.20 12.60
CA HIS A 161 -16.46 2.27 11.19
C HIS A 161 -17.02 3.51 10.46
N ASP A 162 -18.14 4.05 10.90
CA ASP A 162 -18.85 5.20 10.34
C ASP A 162 -18.60 6.52 11.09
N ARG A 163 -17.90 6.47 12.23
CA ARG A 163 -17.57 7.66 13.03
C ARG A 163 -16.09 7.99 12.97
N PRO A 164 -15.67 9.02 12.19
CA PRO A 164 -14.30 9.51 12.21
C PRO A 164 -13.93 10.13 13.57
N GLU A 165 -12.72 9.83 14.03
CA GLU A 165 -12.10 10.42 15.22
C GLU A 165 -10.66 10.88 14.86
N PRO A 166 -10.53 11.89 13.96
CA PRO A 166 -9.25 12.28 13.39
C PRO A 166 -8.23 12.76 14.41
N ARG A 167 -6.98 12.38 14.21
CA ARG A 167 -5.80 12.85 14.96
C ARG A 167 -4.90 13.58 13.96
N ILE A 168 -5.16 14.86 13.71
CA ILE A 168 -4.52 15.64 12.64
C ILE A 168 -3.27 16.38 13.12
N LEU A 169 -2.31 16.56 12.22
CA LEU A 169 -1.09 17.32 12.47
C LEU A 169 -1.21 18.81 12.10
N TYR A 170 -2.05 19.12 11.15
CA TYR A 170 -2.30 20.46 10.63
C TYR A 170 -3.66 20.51 9.95
N HIS A 171 -4.19 21.72 9.79
CA HIS A 171 -5.42 21.93 9.03
C HIS A 171 -5.17 21.86 7.53
N HIS A 172 -5.89 20.97 6.85
CA HIS A 172 -5.87 20.81 5.40
C HIS A 172 -7.18 21.32 4.79
N PRO A 173 -7.18 22.41 4.04
CA PRO A 173 -8.42 23.12 3.63
C PRO A 173 -9.41 22.24 2.85
N ILE A 174 -8.92 21.25 2.09
CA ILE A 174 -9.78 20.33 1.34
C ILE A 174 -10.20 19.14 2.19
N LEU A 175 -9.25 18.49 2.89
CA LEU A 175 -9.54 17.26 3.62
C LEU A 175 -10.34 17.50 4.90
N ASP A 176 -10.12 18.62 5.59
CA ASP A 176 -10.90 19.01 6.76
C ASP A 176 -12.35 19.23 6.37
N ARG A 177 -12.60 19.97 5.26
CA ARG A 177 -13.94 20.15 4.70
C ARG A 177 -14.62 18.80 4.36
N ARG A 178 -13.90 17.85 3.78
CA ARG A 178 -14.44 16.51 3.47
C ARG A 178 -14.82 15.70 4.71
N LEU A 179 -14.09 15.89 5.79
CA LEU A 179 -14.35 15.23 7.08
C LEU A 179 -15.34 15.99 7.96
N GLY A 180 -15.76 17.18 7.54
CA GLY A 180 -16.63 18.06 8.31
C GLY A 180 -15.98 18.60 9.58
N LEU A 181 -14.65 18.76 9.60
CA LEU A 181 -13.93 19.26 10.76
C LEU A 181 -14.14 20.77 10.90
N PRO A 182 -14.43 21.28 12.11
CA PRO A 182 -14.47 22.70 12.36
C PRO A 182 -13.07 23.32 12.27
N HIS A 183 -13.02 24.63 12.06
CA HIS A 183 -11.76 25.37 11.88
C HIS A 183 -10.83 25.29 13.10
N ASP A 184 -11.41 25.17 14.30
CA ASP A 184 -10.70 25.07 15.58
C ASP A 184 -10.53 23.62 16.05
N TYR A 185 -10.70 22.64 15.15
CA TYR A 185 -10.48 21.22 15.49
C TYR A 185 -9.06 21.03 16.02
N PRO A 186 -8.86 20.35 17.17
CA PRO A 186 -7.56 20.26 17.80
C PRO A 186 -6.54 19.51 16.93
N ILE A 187 -5.35 20.08 16.80
CA ILE A 187 -4.18 19.40 16.20
C ILE A 187 -3.38 18.70 17.30
N LEU A 188 -2.71 17.59 16.94
CA LEU A 188 -1.81 16.87 17.86
C LEU A 188 -0.76 17.81 18.45
N THR A 189 -0.66 17.85 19.75
CA THR A 189 0.41 18.55 20.48
C THR A 189 1.74 17.79 20.36
N ASP A 190 2.85 18.47 20.61
CA ASP A 190 4.18 17.84 20.62
C ASP A 190 4.30 16.75 21.71
N GLY A 191 3.57 16.89 22.82
CA GLY A 191 3.50 15.87 23.88
C GLY A 191 2.76 14.61 23.42
N GLU A 192 1.62 14.75 22.74
CA GLU A 192 0.88 13.61 22.16
C GLU A 192 1.71 12.91 21.08
N ILE A 193 2.45 13.66 20.25
CA ILE A 193 3.37 13.08 19.26
C ILE A 193 4.46 12.26 19.96
N GLY A 194 5.00 12.76 21.09
CA GLY A 194 5.97 12.01 21.91
C GLY A 194 5.38 10.68 22.43
N ALA A 195 4.14 10.68 22.91
CA ALA A 195 3.48 9.44 23.35
C ALA A 195 3.28 8.45 22.19
N ILE A 196 2.91 8.92 21.00
CA ILE A 196 2.81 8.07 19.79
C ILE A 196 4.17 7.48 19.42
N ILE A 197 5.27 8.23 19.53
CA ILE A 197 6.63 7.74 19.27
C ILE A 197 6.96 6.58 20.23
N GLU A 198 6.63 6.70 21.52
CA GLU A 198 6.81 5.60 22.50
C GLU A 198 5.97 4.37 22.16
N ASP A 199 4.78 4.54 21.57
CA ASP A 199 3.96 3.44 21.07
C ASP A 199 4.68 2.68 19.94
N PHE A 200 5.34 3.37 19.01
CA PHE A 200 6.17 2.73 17.98
C PHE A 200 7.35 1.95 18.58
N HIS A 201 8.01 2.49 19.62
CA HIS A 201 9.11 1.79 20.31
C HIS A 201 8.63 0.49 20.96
N ARG A 202 7.51 0.55 21.68
CA ARG A 202 6.86 -0.62 22.30
C ARG A 202 6.45 -1.65 21.26
N ALA A 203 5.82 -1.20 20.16
CA ALA A 203 5.39 -2.05 19.06
C ALA A 203 6.57 -2.79 18.40
N ALA A 204 7.67 -2.10 18.12
CA ALA A 204 8.85 -2.70 17.51
C ALA A 204 9.51 -3.74 18.44
N ARG A 205 9.54 -3.50 19.75
CA ARG A 205 10.03 -4.48 20.74
C ARG A 205 9.18 -5.76 20.69
N ILE A 206 7.85 -5.63 20.71
CA ILE A 206 6.95 -6.77 20.61
C ILE A 206 7.17 -7.51 19.28
N ALA A 207 7.23 -6.81 18.15
CA ALA A 207 7.46 -7.43 16.84
C ALA A 207 8.77 -8.25 16.81
N ARG A 208 9.86 -7.72 17.41
CA ARG A 208 11.13 -8.45 17.54
C ARG A 208 10.98 -9.71 18.38
N GLU A 209 10.33 -9.63 19.54
CA GLU A 209 10.08 -10.77 20.43
C GLU A 209 9.25 -11.86 19.75
N LEU A 210 8.37 -11.50 18.81
CA LEU A 210 7.59 -12.41 18.00
C LEU A 210 8.35 -12.98 16.79
N GLY A 211 9.61 -12.57 16.58
CA GLY A 211 10.48 -13.08 15.54
C GLY A 211 10.22 -12.51 14.15
N PHE A 212 9.62 -11.31 14.04
CA PHE A 212 9.61 -10.58 12.78
C PHE A 212 11.01 -10.09 12.45
N ASP A 213 11.40 -10.11 11.17
CA ASP A 213 12.74 -9.75 10.72
C ASP A 213 12.92 -8.23 10.62
N PHE A 214 11.84 -7.51 10.32
CA PHE A 214 11.84 -6.05 10.27
C PHE A 214 10.48 -5.45 10.67
N VAL A 215 10.49 -4.16 10.99
CA VAL A 215 9.29 -3.35 11.08
C VAL A 215 9.31 -2.27 10.01
N ASP A 216 8.14 -1.98 9.44
CA ASP A 216 7.96 -0.89 8.48
C ASP A 216 7.28 0.29 9.17
N ILE A 217 7.92 1.46 9.12
CA ILE A 217 7.33 2.71 9.61
C ILE A 217 6.56 3.37 8.47
N LYS A 218 5.24 3.24 8.51
CA LYS A 218 4.35 3.64 7.41
C LYS A 218 4.38 5.15 7.16
N HIS A 219 4.93 5.56 6.00
CA HIS A 219 4.98 6.96 5.51
C HIS A 219 4.22 7.10 4.18
N CYS A 220 3.02 6.52 4.09
CA CYS A 220 2.24 6.51 2.86
C CYS A 220 0.74 6.65 3.12
N HIS A 221 0.00 6.87 2.04
CA HIS A 221 -1.46 6.80 1.97
C HIS A 221 -2.22 7.86 2.79
N GLY A 222 -1.58 8.97 3.17
CA GLY A 222 -2.20 10.03 3.97
C GLY A 222 -2.33 9.70 5.46
N TYR A 223 -1.67 8.63 5.96
CA TYR A 223 -1.62 8.32 7.39
C TYR A 223 -0.57 9.19 8.10
N LEU A 224 -0.50 9.09 9.43
CA LEU A 224 0.26 10.02 10.26
C LEU A 224 1.70 10.25 9.79
N GLY A 225 2.46 9.20 9.48
CA GLY A 225 3.82 9.32 8.96
C GLY A 225 3.90 10.09 7.64
N HIS A 226 2.91 9.91 6.74
CA HIS A 226 2.81 10.66 5.50
C HIS A 226 2.39 12.13 5.76
N GLU A 227 1.46 12.38 6.69
CA GLU A 227 1.10 13.74 7.09
C GLU A 227 2.28 14.53 7.65
N PHE A 228 3.21 13.91 8.40
CA PHE A 228 4.42 14.60 8.83
C PHE A 228 5.21 15.14 7.64
N LEU A 229 5.38 14.37 6.56
CA LEU A 229 6.10 14.83 5.36
C LEU A 229 5.42 16.03 4.69
N SER A 230 4.11 16.17 4.82
CA SER A 230 3.27 17.24 4.25
C SER A 230 3.01 18.39 5.23
N ALA A 231 3.56 18.36 6.45
CA ALA A 231 3.26 19.31 7.52
C ALA A 231 3.98 20.66 7.38
N HIS A 232 3.95 21.26 6.17
CA HIS A 232 4.60 22.54 5.90
C HIS A 232 4.00 23.72 6.68
N THR A 233 2.70 23.63 7.01
CA THR A 233 1.97 24.69 7.71
C THR A 233 1.90 24.52 9.22
N ARG A 234 2.35 23.35 9.74
CA ARG A 234 2.42 23.11 11.17
C ARG A 234 3.54 23.94 11.79
N GLU A 235 3.27 24.60 12.89
CA GLU A 235 4.26 25.26 13.74
C GLU A 235 4.94 24.26 14.70
N GLY A 236 6.08 24.63 15.28
CA GLY A 236 6.81 23.84 16.26
C GLY A 236 7.77 22.82 15.66
N LYS A 237 8.23 21.90 16.51
CA LYS A 237 9.39 21.02 16.21
C LYS A 237 9.10 19.87 15.23
N TYR A 238 7.83 19.66 14.83
CA TYR A 238 7.42 18.61 13.89
C TYR A 238 6.83 19.14 12.59
N GLY A 239 7.02 20.43 12.26
CA GLY A 239 6.46 21.01 11.04
C GLY A 239 7.33 22.10 10.44
N GLY A 240 6.93 22.64 9.31
CA GLY A 240 7.65 23.68 8.56
C GLY A 240 8.86 23.14 7.80
N SER A 241 10.06 23.20 8.35
CA SER A 241 11.28 22.74 7.68
C SER A 241 11.31 21.23 7.43
N PHE A 242 12.09 20.79 6.44
CA PHE A 242 12.25 19.37 6.15
C PHE A 242 12.80 18.60 7.36
N GLU A 243 13.74 19.17 8.10
CA GLU A 243 14.33 18.60 9.32
C GLU A 243 13.25 18.33 10.38
N ASN A 244 12.35 19.30 10.58
CA ASN A 244 11.25 19.17 11.52
C ASN A 244 10.20 18.15 11.03
N ARG A 245 9.83 18.18 9.75
CA ARG A 245 8.87 17.23 9.16
C ARG A 245 9.38 15.79 9.15
N THR A 246 10.70 15.57 9.17
CA THR A 246 11.34 14.24 9.29
C THR A 246 11.74 13.86 10.72
N ARG A 247 11.56 14.74 11.69
CA ARG A 247 11.92 14.52 13.10
C ARG A 247 11.19 13.33 13.71
N PHE A 248 9.90 13.19 13.44
CA PHE A 248 9.13 12.02 13.90
C PHE A 248 9.83 10.70 13.53
N LEU A 249 10.19 10.52 12.24
CA LEU A 249 10.91 9.32 11.80
C LEU A 249 12.24 9.15 12.53
N ARG A 250 13.04 10.21 12.68
CA ARG A 250 14.34 10.16 13.36
C ARG A 250 14.20 9.71 14.81
N GLU A 251 13.23 10.26 15.54
CA GLU A 251 12.99 9.92 16.95
C GLU A 251 12.45 8.48 17.09
N VAL A 252 11.50 8.05 16.22
CA VAL A 252 11.03 6.66 16.15
C VAL A 252 12.19 5.69 15.90
N LEU A 253 13.07 5.98 14.95
CA LEU A 253 14.23 5.13 14.63
C LEU A 253 15.22 5.01 15.80
N GLN A 254 15.53 6.14 16.45
CA GLN A 254 16.43 6.15 17.59
C GLN A 254 15.92 5.23 18.70
N GLY A 255 14.63 5.33 19.03
CA GLY A 255 14.03 4.50 20.06
C GLY A 255 13.91 3.02 19.66
N ILE A 256 13.58 2.71 18.39
CA ILE A 256 13.54 1.31 17.92
C ILE A 256 14.92 0.67 18.01
N ARG A 257 15.99 1.37 17.64
CA ARG A 257 17.36 0.85 17.75
C ARG A 257 17.74 0.51 19.19
N SER A 258 17.24 1.28 20.16
CA SER A 258 17.40 1.02 21.58
C SER A 258 16.49 -0.09 22.11
N ALA A 259 15.20 -0.05 21.77
CA ALA A 259 14.18 -0.97 22.30
C ALA A 259 14.20 -2.35 21.64
N ALA A 260 14.65 -2.44 20.38
CA ALA A 260 14.68 -3.65 19.56
C ALA A 260 16.02 -3.77 18.80
N PRO A 261 17.16 -3.91 19.50
CA PRO A 261 18.48 -3.96 18.87
C PRO A 261 18.58 -5.10 17.84
N GLY A 262 19.11 -4.82 16.65
CA GLY A 262 19.23 -5.77 15.53
C GLY A 262 17.96 -5.95 14.68
N MET A 263 16.83 -5.32 15.03
CA MET A 263 15.65 -5.26 14.19
C MET A 263 15.95 -4.43 12.94
N HIS A 264 15.70 -5.01 11.75
CA HIS A 264 15.74 -4.22 10.53
C HIS A 264 14.54 -3.26 10.46
N ILE A 265 14.74 -2.13 9.79
CA ILE A 265 13.69 -1.11 9.64
C ILE A 265 13.48 -0.84 8.15
N GLY A 266 12.23 -0.83 7.73
CA GLY A 266 11.80 -0.42 6.41
C GLY A 266 10.88 0.80 6.47
N VAL A 267 10.72 1.46 5.34
CA VAL A 267 9.76 2.55 5.16
C VAL A 267 8.95 2.34 3.89
N ARG A 268 7.62 2.26 4.04
CA ARG A 268 6.73 2.37 2.88
C ARG A 268 6.37 3.83 2.67
N LEU A 269 6.72 4.35 1.49
CA LEU A 269 6.65 5.77 1.15
C LEU A 269 5.68 6.01 -0.01
N SER A 270 4.74 6.95 0.14
CA SER A 270 4.12 7.61 -1.01
C SER A 270 5.14 8.60 -1.58
N ALA A 271 5.75 8.26 -2.71
CA ALA A 271 6.82 9.04 -3.31
C ALA A 271 6.35 10.42 -3.77
N PHE A 272 5.09 10.53 -4.12
CA PHE A 272 4.43 11.81 -4.41
C PHE A 272 2.95 11.71 -4.03
N ASP A 273 2.38 12.86 -3.80
CA ASP A 273 0.97 13.07 -3.63
C ASP A 273 0.51 14.12 -4.65
N THR A 274 -0.79 14.30 -4.80
CA THR A 274 -1.38 15.38 -5.60
C THR A 274 -2.51 15.99 -4.82
N VAL A 275 -3.00 17.15 -5.28
CA VAL A 275 -4.25 17.69 -4.75
C VAL A 275 -5.32 16.59 -4.71
N PRO A 276 -6.19 16.54 -3.68
CA PRO A 276 -7.29 15.59 -3.63
C PRO A 276 -8.20 15.66 -4.85
N PHE A 277 -8.72 14.50 -5.28
CA PHE A 277 -9.65 14.36 -6.40
C PHE A 277 -11.06 14.11 -5.91
N ARG A 278 -12.06 14.56 -6.67
CA ARG A 278 -13.50 14.32 -6.45
C ARG A 278 -14.15 13.80 -7.74
N PRO A 279 -15.33 13.17 -7.66
CA PRO A 279 -16.06 12.84 -8.87
C PRO A 279 -16.48 14.10 -9.63
N ASP A 280 -16.40 14.04 -10.95
CA ASP A 280 -16.94 15.10 -11.82
C ASP A 280 -18.48 15.10 -11.73
N PRO A 281 -19.11 16.15 -11.20
CA PRO A 281 -20.56 16.21 -11.07
C PRO A 281 -21.27 16.32 -12.42
N SER A 282 -20.62 16.88 -13.43
CA SER A 282 -21.20 17.05 -14.78
C SER A 282 -21.34 15.71 -15.55
N GLN A 283 -20.53 14.71 -15.15
CA GLN A 283 -20.53 13.38 -15.74
C GLN A 283 -21.08 12.30 -14.78
N SER A 284 -21.60 12.71 -13.63
CA SER A 284 -22.27 11.82 -12.68
C SER A 284 -23.74 11.65 -13.07
N ALA A 285 -24.18 10.43 -13.35
CA ALA A 285 -25.57 10.17 -13.77
C ALA A 285 -26.04 8.78 -13.33
N ASN A 286 -27.35 8.61 -13.16
CA ASN A 286 -28.00 7.33 -12.85
C ASN A 286 -27.34 6.62 -11.64
N GLY A 287 -26.91 7.40 -10.63
CA GLY A 287 -26.27 6.91 -9.44
C GLY A 287 -24.84 6.38 -9.66
N LYS A 288 -24.21 6.58 -10.82
CA LYS A 288 -22.78 6.36 -11.04
C LYS A 288 -22.04 7.68 -10.87
N LEU A 289 -20.95 7.65 -10.12
CA LEU A 289 -20.06 8.79 -9.99
C LEU A 289 -19.28 8.98 -11.29
N GLY A 290 -19.07 10.24 -11.69
CA GLY A 290 -18.23 10.60 -12.83
C GLY A 290 -16.75 10.26 -12.62
N PRO A 291 -15.90 10.53 -13.63
CA PRO A 291 -14.46 10.37 -13.50
C PRO A 291 -13.88 11.32 -12.45
N GLY A 292 -12.72 10.96 -11.91
CA GLY A 292 -12.01 11.80 -10.95
C GLY A 292 -11.53 13.10 -11.58
N ILE A 293 -11.78 14.23 -10.92
CA ILE A 293 -11.20 15.53 -11.26
C ILE A 293 -10.54 16.13 -10.02
N PRO A 294 -9.47 16.96 -10.18
CA PRO A 294 -8.87 17.67 -9.05
C PRO A 294 -9.90 18.54 -8.31
N GLU A 295 -9.77 18.64 -7.01
CA GLU A 295 -10.47 19.67 -6.24
C GLU A 295 -9.97 21.07 -6.66
N SER A 296 -10.83 22.09 -6.54
CA SER A 296 -10.43 23.48 -6.76
C SER A 296 -9.32 23.87 -5.78
N HIS A 297 -8.25 24.42 -6.30
CA HIS A 297 -7.03 24.73 -5.55
C HIS A 297 -6.39 26.08 -5.92
N ASP A 298 -7.02 26.85 -6.80
CA ASP A 298 -6.47 28.13 -7.30
C ASP A 298 -6.15 29.12 -6.17
N ASN A 299 -7.00 29.17 -5.15
CA ASN A 299 -6.81 30.01 -3.96
C ASN A 299 -5.86 29.39 -2.91
N LEU A 300 -5.28 28.24 -3.19
CA LEU A 300 -4.35 27.52 -2.30
C LEU A 300 -2.90 27.54 -2.82
N ILE A 301 -2.61 28.34 -3.84
CA ILE A 301 -1.27 28.46 -4.41
C ILE A 301 -0.49 29.56 -3.64
N PRO A 302 0.75 29.30 -3.18
CA PRO A 302 1.52 28.06 -3.30
C PRO A 302 0.96 26.95 -2.42
N TYR A 303 0.78 25.76 -3.01
CA TYR A 303 0.18 24.61 -2.33
C TYR A 303 1.13 23.99 -1.31
N ARG A 304 0.73 23.99 -0.03
CA ARG A 304 1.57 23.58 1.11
C ARG A 304 1.01 22.37 1.89
N TRP A 305 0.24 21.51 1.24
CA TRP A 305 -0.47 20.41 1.91
C TRP A 305 -0.20 19.04 1.26
N GLY A 306 0.83 18.91 0.46
CA GLY A 306 1.25 17.68 -0.20
C GLY A 306 2.75 17.45 -0.09
N PHE A 307 3.18 16.22 -0.26
CA PHE A 307 4.57 15.79 -0.33
C PHE A 307 4.88 15.28 -1.74
N GLY A 308 6.04 15.65 -2.30
CA GLY A 308 6.41 15.24 -3.65
C GLY A 308 5.54 15.86 -4.74
N VAL A 309 5.03 17.06 -4.53
CA VAL A 309 4.12 17.78 -5.44
C VAL A 309 4.61 19.20 -5.69
N LYS A 310 4.39 19.72 -6.90
CA LYS A 310 4.73 21.10 -7.22
C LYS A 310 3.80 22.07 -6.46
N GLN A 311 4.37 23.02 -5.73
CA GLN A 311 3.60 24.03 -5.02
C GLN A 311 2.86 25.01 -5.95
N SER A 312 3.37 25.22 -7.17
CA SER A 312 2.74 26.07 -8.18
C SER A 312 1.64 25.38 -8.99
N ASP A 313 1.63 24.05 -9.01
CA ASP A 313 0.62 23.22 -9.69
C ASP A 313 0.50 21.88 -8.98
N PRO A 314 -0.40 21.75 -8.00
CA PRO A 314 -0.50 20.54 -7.17
C PRO A 314 -1.14 19.34 -7.89
N THR A 315 -1.41 19.42 -9.16
CA THR A 315 -1.77 18.28 -10.01
C THR A 315 -0.53 17.54 -10.51
N GLN A 316 0.66 18.15 -10.40
CA GLN A 316 1.92 17.59 -10.90
C GLN A 316 2.86 17.18 -9.75
N MET A 317 3.52 16.05 -9.93
CA MET A 317 4.54 15.58 -9.01
C MET A 317 5.83 16.43 -9.11
N ASP A 318 6.53 16.52 -7.97
CA ASP A 318 7.90 17.00 -7.83
C ASP A 318 8.66 16.11 -6.87
N LEU A 319 9.63 15.36 -7.36
CA LEU A 319 10.37 14.38 -6.56
C LEU A 319 11.56 14.96 -5.77
N ALA A 320 11.78 16.26 -5.79
CA ALA A 320 12.94 16.87 -5.13
C ALA A 320 13.00 16.51 -3.62
N GLU A 321 11.91 16.71 -2.88
CA GLU A 321 11.87 16.32 -1.46
C GLU A 321 11.83 14.80 -1.25
N THR A 322 11.29 14.04 -2.17
CA THR A 322 11.31 12.56 -2.15
C THR A 322 12.74 12.04 -2.27
N ILE A 323 13.52 12.59 -3.19
CA ILE A 323 14.95 12.28 -3.35
C ILE A 323 15.70 12.63 -2.06
N ARG A 324 15.47 13.81 -1.50
CA ARG A 324 16.05 14.23 -0.22
C ARG A 324 15.67 13.27 0.93
N PHE A 325 14.43 12.79 0.95
CA PHE A 325 13.99 11.84 1.96
C PHE A 325 14.66 10.46 1.81
N LEU A 326 14.85 9.97 0.59
CA LEU A 326 15.59 8.72 0.35
C LEU A 326 17.08 8.87 0.72
N SER A 327 17.71 10.02 0.44
CA SER A 327 19.07 10.32 0.94
C SER A 327 19.13 10.25 2.46
N LEU A 328 18.15 10.85 3.14
CA LEU A 328 18.04 10.74 4.60
C LEU A 328 17.90 9.28 5.07
N LEU A 329 17.14 8.43 4.36
CA LEU A 329 17.02 7.01 4.72
C LEU A 329 18.38 6.30 4.61
N GLU A 330 19.18 6.57 3.57
CA GLU A 330 20.55 6.03 3.44
C GLU A 330 21.46 6.51 4.57
N GLU A 331 21.44 7.81 4.93
CA GLU A 331 22.17 8.38 6.05
C GLU A 331 21.78 7.72 7.39
N LEU A 332 20.51 7.39 7.54
CA LEU A 332 19.96 6.69 8.70
C LEU A 332 20.11 5.16 8.61
N GLU A 333 20.91 4.65 7.64
CA GLU A 333 21.16 3.22 7.43
C GLU A 333 19.89 2.37 7.21
N ILE A 334 18.79 2.97 6.78
CA ILE A 334 17.60 2.25 6.35
C ILE A 334 17.81 1.79 4.90
N ARG A 335 17.73 0.49 4.67
CA ARG A 335 17.95 -0.11 3.33
C ARG A 335 16.67 -0.57 2.64
N LEU A 336 15.60 -0.79 3.39
CA LEU A 336 14.33 -1.31 2.87
C LEU A 336 13.37 -0.16 2.58
N VAL A 337 12.98 0.01 1.31
CA VAL A 337 12.02 1.04 0.88
C VAL A 337 10.96 0.44 -0.04
N ASN A 338 9.70 0.65 0.29
CA ASN A 338 8.57 0.20 -0.52
C ASN A 338 7.87 1.44 -1.11
N ILE A 339 8.05 1.63 -2.41
CA ILE A 339 7.54 2.82 -3.10
C ILE A 339 6.08 2.63 -3.49
N THR A 340 5.25 3.62 -3.20
CA THR A 340 3.88 3.79 -3.67
C THR A 340 3.64 5.27 -3.97
N ALA A 341 2.42 5.68 -4.29
CA ALA A 341 2.04 7.07 -4.52
C ALA A 341 0.61 7.34 -4.05
N GLY A 342 0.32 8.60 -3.72
CA GLY A 342 -1.01 9.05 -3.37
C GLY A 342 -1.64 8.37 -2.16
N SER A 343 -2.97 8.45 -2.08
CA SER A 343 -3.79 7.94 -0.98
C SER A 343 -5.07 7.25 -1.47
N PRO A 344 -5.50 6.14 -0.85
CA PRO A 344 -6.77 5.50 -1.17
C PRO A 344 -8.00 6.31 -0.76
N TYR A 345 -7.81 7.39 0.01
CA TYR A 345 -8.88 8.22 0.54
C TYR A 345 -9.24 9.41 -0.36
N TYR A 346 -8.27 9.93 -1.14
CA TYR A 346 -8.51 11.15 -1.89
C TYR A 346 -7.94 11.16 -3.32
N ASN A 347 -7.01 10.25 -3.67
CA ASN A 347 -6.57 10.02 -5.06
C ASN A 347 -6.34 8.53 -5.37
N PRO A 348 -7.38 7.68 -5.17
CA PRO A 348 -7.27 6.23 -5.30
C PRO A 348 -6.84 5.75 -6.69
N HIS A 349 -7.09 6.50 -7.76
CA HIS A 349 -6.67 6.14 -9.12
C HIS A 349 -5.14 6.12 -9.26
N ILE A 350 -4.43 6.98 -8.50
CA ILE A 350 -2.96 7.01 -8.43
C ILE A 350 -2.49 5.84 -7.56
N GLN A 351 -3.01 5.74 -6.32
CA GLN A 351 -2.53 4.77 -5.33
C GLN A 351 -2.76 3.31 -5.75
N ARG A 352 -3.89 3.03 -6.38
CA ARG A 352 -4.30 1.67 -6.74
C ARG A 352 -5.09 1.65 -8.06
N PRO A 353 -4.43 1.78 -9.19
CA PRO A 353 -5.08 1.76 -10.49
C PRO A 353 -6.08 0.61 -10.59
N ALA A 354 -7.31 0.89 -11.01
CA ALA A 354 -8.39 -0.08 -11.10
C ALA A 354 -9.44 0.36 -12.13
N LEU A 355 -9.88 -0.56 -12.97
CA LEU A 355 -10.96 -0.32 -13.91
C LEU A 355 -12.31 -0.13 -13.19
N TYR A 356 -12.51 -0.87 -12.13
CA TYR A 356 -13.71 -0.82 -11.30
C TYR A 356 -13.36 -0.24 -9.92
N PRO A 357 -13.66 1.05 -9.66
CA PRO A 357 -13.40 1.65 -8.36
C PRO A 357 -14.31 1.03 -7.28
N PRO A 358 -14.02 1.29 -5.99
CA PRO A 358 -14.98 1.01 -4.92
C PRO A 358 -16.34 1.64 -5.20
N SER A 359 -17.41 1.09 -4.63
CA SER A 359 -18.78 1.53 -4.91
C SER A 359 -19.06 3.01 -4.59
N ASP A 360 -18.27 3.60 -3.71
CA ASP A 360 -18.29 5.02 -3.29
C ASP A 360 -17.17 5.87 -3.92
N GLY A 361 -16.41 5.29 -4.86
CA GLY A 361 -15.28 5.95 -5.54
C GLY A 361 -15.67 6.50 -6.92
N TYR A 362 -14.99 7.55 -7.36
CA TYR A 362 -15.11 8.08 -8.71
C TYR A 362 -14.53 7.09 -9.75
N GLN A 363 -15.00 7.21 -11.00
CA GLN A 363 -14.44 6.43 -12.13
C GLN A 363 -12.99 6.86 -12.42
N PRO A 364 -12.14 5.96 -12.94
CA PRO A 364 -10.77 6.33 -13.31
C PRO A 364 -10.80 7.50 -14.31
N PRO A 365 -10.00 8.57 -14.10
CA PRO A 365 -9.95 9.72 -14.99
C PRO A 365 -9.28 9.42 -16.34
N GLU A 366 -8.47 8.35 -16.38
CA GLU A 366 -7.69 7.90 -17.53
C GLU A 366 -7.60 6.38 -17.53
N ASP A 367 -6.95 5.78 -18.55
CA ASP A 367 -6.67 4.35 -18.53
C ASP A 367 -5.79 4.01 -17.32
N PRO A 368 -6.21 3.07 -16.45
CA PRO A 368 -5.43 2.72 -15.27
C PRO A 368 -4.00 2.21 -15.54
N LEU A 369 -3.69 1.79 -16.78
CA LEU A 369 -2.30 1.52 -17.17
C LEU A 369 -1.40 2.75 -17.08
N ALA A 370 -1.92 3.96 -17.32
CA ALA A 370 -1.15 5.19 -17.14
C ALA A 370 -0.69 5.34 -15.68
N GLY A 371 -1.58 5.08 -14.72
CA GLY A 371 -1.23 5.06 -13.29
C GLY A 371 -0.19 3.98 -12.94
N VAL A 372 -0.28 2.78 -13.55
CA VAL A 372 0.73 1.73 -13.39
C VAL A 372 2.08 2.17 -13.94
N ALA A 373 2.12 2.66 -15.20
CA ALA A 373 3.34 3.12 -15.85
C ALA A 373 4.00 4.28 -15.08
N LEU A 374 3.19 5.21 -14.56
CA LEU A 374 3.70 6.33 -13.75
C LEU A 374 4.39 5.83 -12.48
N GLN A 375 3.78 4.92 -11.71
CA GLN A 375 4.39 4.38 -10.51
C GLN A 375 5.65 3.57 -10.82
N MET A 376 5.66 2.78 -11.90
CA MET A 376 6.85 2.04 -12.34
C MET A 376 7.98 2.99 -12.78
N LYS A 377 7.67 4.05 -13.53
CA LYS A 377 8.63 5.07 -13.97
C LYS A 377 9.29 5.78 -12.77
N VAL A 378 8.48 6.21 -11.80
CA VAL A 378 8.98 6.86 -10.57
C VAL A 378 9.85 5.90 -9.77
N THR A 379 9.42 4.65 -9.59
CA THR A 379 10.19 3.64 -8.87
C THR A 379 11.53 3.38 -9.56
N ARG A 380 11.55 3.24 -10.89
CA ARG A 380 12.79 3.10 -11.67
C ARG A 380 13.75 4.26 -11.48
N GLN A 381 13.24 5.49 -11.58
CA GLN A 381 14.04 6.70 -11.38
C GLN A 381 14.69 6.73 -10.00
N LEU A 382 13.90 6.44 -8.95
CA LEU A 382 14.41 6.39 -7.57
C LEU A 382 15.41 5.23 -7.39
N LYS A 383 15.16 4.07 -8.01
CA LYS A 383 16.12 2.94 -7.97
C LYS A 383 17.45 3.27 -8.61
N GLN A 384 17.46 4.00 -9.73
CA GLN A 384 18.68 4.44 -10.39
C GLN A 384 19.49 5.42 -9.53
N LEU A 385 18.80 6.33 -8.82
CA LEU A 385 19.44 7.31 -7.94
C LEU A 385 19.96 6.69 -6.63
N PHE A 386 19.29 5.62 -6.15
CA PHE A 386 19.59 4.97 -4.88
C PHE A 386 19.87 3.47 -5.05
N PRO A 387 20.97 3.08 -5.72
CA PRO A 387 21.26 1.68 -6.01
C PRO A 387 21.49 0.83 -4.75
N ASN A 388 21.87 1.44 -3.63
CA ASN A 388 22.11 0.76 -2.36
C ASN A 388 20.84 0.47 -1.56
N LEU A 389 19.70 1.08 -1.88
CA LEU A 389 18.43 0.75 -1.30
C LEU A 389 17.83 -0.52 -1.95
N ILE A 390 17.18 -1.34 -1.15
CA ILE A 390 16.30 -2.41 -1.61
C ILE A 390 14.94 -1.80 -1.87
N ILE A 391 14.60 -1.63 -3.15
CA ILE A 391 13.36 -0.96 -3.55
C ILE A 391 12.33 -1.97 -4.02
N VAL A 392 11.18 -1.95 -3.34
CA VAL A 392 9.98 -2.72 -3.72
C VAL A 392 9.08 -1.83 -4.58
N GLY A 393 8.75 -2.31 -5.77
CA GLY A 393 7.79 -1.64 -6.65
C GLY A 393 6.34 -2.03 -6.37
N THR A 394 5.39 -1.23 -6.84
CA THR A 394 3.95 -1.39 -6.60
C THR A 394 3.12 -1.22 -7.88
N ALA A 395 1.78 -1.35 -7.77
CA ALA A 395 0.77 -1.25 -8.82
C ALA A 395 0.64 -2.47 -9.77
N TYR A 396 1.46 -3.46 -9.67
CA TYR A 396 1.52 -4.62 -10.58
C TYR A 396 0.22 -5.44 -10.68
N SER A 397 -0.63 -5.47 -9.64
CA SER A 397 -1.87 -6.28 -9.66
C SER A 397 -2.83 -5.90 -10.78
N TYR A 398 -2.78 -4.68 -11.32
CA TYR A 398 -3.61 -4.26 -12.46
C TYR A 398 -3.19 -4.91 -13.77
N LEU A 399 -1.93 -5.34 -13.91
CA LEU A 399 -1.40 -5.98 -15.11
C LEU A 399 -2.04 -7.35 -15.43
N GLN A 400 -2.76 -7.93 -14.47
CA GLN A 400 -3.58 -9.13 -14.66
C GLN A 400 -2.80 -10.29 -15.30
N ASP A 401 -3.19 -10.74 -16.47
CA ASP A 401 -2.59 -11.87 -17.20
C ASP A 401 -1.14 -11.57 -17.63
N PHE A 402 -0.79 -10.29 -17.83
CA PHE A 402 0.54 -9.83 -18.25
C PHE A 402 1.50 -9.59 -17.10
N LEU A 403 1.03 -9.82 -15.85
CA LEU A 403 1.85 -9.61 -14.66
C LEU A 403 3.17 -10.40 -14.65
N PRO A 404 3.23 -11.70 -14.97
CA PRO A 404 4.51 -12.42 -15.01
C PRO A 404 5.51 -11.85 -16.03
N HIS A 405 5.05 -11.48 -17.22
CA HIS A 405 5.85 -10.89 -18.29
C HIS A 405 6.49 -9.55 -17.88
N VAL A 406 5.70 -8.69 -17.26
CA VAL A 406 6.14 -7.36 -16.81
C VAL A 406 7.00 -7.48 -15.54
N ALA A 407 6.64 -8.35 -14.60
CA ALA A 407 7.35 -8.50 -13.34
C ALA A 407 8.80 -8.96 -13.54
N GLN A 408 9.03 -9.98 -14.36
CA GLN A 408 10.37 -10.47 -14.62
C GLN A 408 11.23 -9.45 -15.39
N ALA A 409 10.65 -8.78 -16.40
CA ALA A 409 11.34 -7.73 -17.16
C ALA A 409 11.73 -6.57 -16.24
N ALA A 410 10.86 -6.13 -15.34
CA ALA A 410 11.16 -5.06 -14.40
C ALA A 410 12.30 -5.41 -13.43
N VAL A 411 12.39 -6.65 -13.00
CA VAL A 411 13.51 -7.13 -12.16
C VAL A 411 14.80 -7.25 -12.97
N ARG A 412 14.76 -7.91 -14.12
CA ARG A 412 15.92 -8.12 -15.00
C ARG A 412 16.55 -6.80 -15.42
N ASP A 413 15.72 -5.83 -15.80
CA ASP A 413 16.16 -4.53 -16.33
C ASP A 413 16.46 -3.51 -15.21
N GLY A 414 16.44 -3.94 -13.94
CA GLY A 414 16.81 -3.12 -12.78
C GLY A 414 15.85 -1.96 -12.49
N TRP A 415 14.56 -2.09 -12.85
CA TRP A 415 13.55 -1.09 -12.50
C TRP A 415 13.20 -1.15 -11.01
N VAL A 416 13.27 -2.35 -10.45
CA VAL A 416 13.03 -2.64 -9.03
C VAL A 416 13.94 -3.75 -8.52
N ASP A 417 14.11 -3.87 -7.22
CA ASP A 417 14.74 -5.05 -6.62
C ASP A 417 13.74 -6.19 -6.45
N THR A 418 12.49 -5.87 -6.07
CA THR A 418 11.42 -6.85 -5.90
C THR A 418 10.07 -6.30 -6.39
N VAL A 419 9.24 -7.18 -6.92
CA VAL A 419 7.87 -6.86 -7.36
C VAL A 419 6.89 -7.10 -6.23
N GLY A 420 6.23 -6.04 -5.76
CA GLY A 420 5.26 -6.09 -4.67
C GLY A 420 3.83 -6.31 -5.15
N LEU A 421 3.15 -7.29 -4.60
CA LEU A 421 1.76 -7.65 -4.90
C LEU A 421 0.84 -7.38 -3.72
N GLY A 422 -0.31 -6.77 -3.99
CA GLY A 422 -1.41 -6.60 -3.04
C GLY A 422 -2.63 -7.43 -3.45
N ARG A 423 -3.56 -6.81 -4.18
CA ARG A 423 -4.87 -7.39 -4.52
C ARG A 423 -4.79 -8.76 -5.21
N MET A 424 -3.76 -9.02 -6.01
CA MET A 424 -3.56 -10.32 -6.65
C MET A 424 -3.43 -11.45 -5.62
N ILE A 425 -2.77 -11.20 -4.49
CA ILE A 425 -2.60 -12.17 -3.41
C ILE A 425 -3.94 -12.63 -2.81
N LEU A 426 -4.98 -11.79 -2.85
CA LEU A 426 -6.30 -12.15 -2.31
C LEU A 426 -7.04 -13.19 -3.17
N THR A 427 -6.65 -13.37 -4.42
CA THR A 427 -7.33 -14.24 -5.39
C THR A 427 -6.44 -15.36 -5.89
N TYR A 428 -5.26 -15.02 -6.37
CA TYR A 428 -4.25 -15.92 -6.91
C TYR A 428 -2.89 -15.61 -6.28
N PRO A 429 -2.69 -15.98 -5.01
CA PRO A 429 -1.44 -15.70 -4.32
C PRO A 429 -0.23 -16.30 -5.04
N GLU A 430 -0.35 -17.49 -5.59
CA GLU A 430 0.73 -18.25 -6.22
C GLU A 430 1.10 -17.78 -7.65
N LEU A 431 0.41 -16.80 -8.25
CA LEU A 431 0.56 -16.45 -9.67
C LEU A 431 2.01 -16.30 -10.14
N LEU A 432 2.82 -15.51 -9.45
CA LEU A 432 4.22 -15.34 -9.83
C LEU A 432 5.07 -16.57 -9.49
N TRP A 433 4.75 -17.28 -8.42
CA TRP A 433 5.45 -18.52 -8.08
C TRP A 433 5.13 -19.64 -9.07
N ASP A 434 3.88 -19.77 -9.51
CA ASP A 434 3.49 -20.73 -10.56
C ASP A 434 4.21 -20.41 -11.88
N ALA A 435 4.36 -19.14 -12.25
CA ALA A 435 5.15 -18.75 -13.41
C ALA A 435 6.63 -19.13 -13.26
N VAL A 436 7.23 -18.91 -12.08
CA VAL A 436 8.60 -19.33 -11.77
C VAL A 436 8.76 -20.86 -11.85
N GLU A 437 7.76 -21.61 -11.45
CA GLU A 437 7.74 -23.08 -11.52
C GLU A 437 7.32 -23.62 -12.92
N GLY A 438 7.07 -22.74 -13.89
CA GLY A 438 6.66 -23.13 -15.25
C GLY A 438 5.25 -23.72 -15.34
N LYS A 439 4.40 -23.45 -14.35
CA LYS A 439 3.00 -23.90 -14.35
C LYS A 439 2.12 -22.96 -15.17
N ALA A 440 1.08 -23.53 -15.77
CA ALA A 440 0.10 -22.73 -16.51
C ALA A 440 -0.66 -21.78 -15.59
N VAL A 441 -0.88 -20.56 -16.08
CA VAL A 441 -1.66 -19.53 -15.38
C VAL A 441 -3.14 -19.90 -15.31
N GLU A 442 -3.70 -19.85 -14.12
CA GLU A 442 -5.13 -20.08 -13.90
C GLU A 442 -5.93 -18.78 -14.11
N HIS A 443 -6.27 -18.42 -15.34
CA HIS A 443 -6.91 -17.14 -15.73
C HIS A 443 -8.17 -16.79 -14.91
N LYS A 444 -8.92 -17.79 -14.44
CA LYS A 444 -10.15 -17.59 -13.62
C LYS A 444 -9.86 -17.08 -12.21
N ARG A 445 -8.63 -17.23 -11.73
CA ARG A 445 -8.20 -16.76 -10.40
C ARG A 445 -7.63 -15.34 -10.43
N ILE A 446 -7.32 -14.80 -11.60
CA ILE A 446 -6.67 -13.49 -11.76
C ILE A 446 -7.57 -12.37 -11.26
N CYS A 447 -7.02 -11.50 -10.42
CA CYS A 447 -7.70 -10.31 -9.92
C CYS A 447 -8.08 -9.36 -11.05
N ARG A 448 -9.37 -9.14 -11.28
CA ARG A 448 -9.89 -8.20 -12.29
C ARG A 448 -10.19 -6.80 -11.74
N THR A 449 -9.64 -6.46 -10.58
CA THR A 449 -9.77 -5.16 -9.93
C THR A 449 -11.21 -4.70 -9.67
N PHE A 450 -12.09 -5.62 -9.26
CA PHE A 450 -13.50 -5.33 -8.93
C PHE A 450 -13.67 -4.44 -7.69
N SER A 451 -12.63 -4.29 -6.89
CA SER A 451 -12.55 -3.43 -5.69
C SER A 451 -13.49 -3.79 -4.53
N ASP A 452 -14.14 -4.94 -4.55
CA ASP A 452 -14.97 -5.42 -3.44
C ASP A 452 -14.16 -5.59 -2.13
N CYS A 453 -12.87 -5.95 -2.24
CA CYS A 453 -11.94 -5.99 -1.11
C CYS A 453 -11.72 -4.63 -0.42
N THR A 454 -12.11 -3.52 -1.05
CA THR A 454 -12.09 -2.17 -0.47
C THR A 454 -13.50 -1.69 -0.14
N THR A 455 -14.49 -2.03 -0.96
CA THR A 455 -15.89 -1.69 -0.70
C THR A 455 -16.39 -2.33 0.59
N ALA A 456 -16.11 -3.63 0.80
CA ALA A 456 -16.58 -4.37 1.96
C ALA A 456 -16.19 -3.71 3.30
N PRO A 457 -14.91 -3.42 3.60
CA PRO A 457 -14.54 -2.80 4.87
C PRO A 457 -15.10 -1.38 5.06
N ARG A 458 -15.35 -0.64 3.97
CA ARG A 458 -16.04 0.66 4.03
C ARG A 458 -17.52 0.54 4.38
N LYS A 459 -18.09 -0.66 4.21
CA LYS A 459 -19.47 -1.00 4.57
C LYS A 459 -19.54 -1.84 5.87
N GLY A 460 -18.47 -1.88 6.66
CA GLY A 460 -18.41 -2.61 7.92
C GLY A 460 -18.27 -4.13 7.79
N LEU A 461 -17.84 -4.62 6.62
CA LEU A 461 -17.62 -6.05 6.35
C LEU A 461 -16.13 -6.37 6.22
N PRO A 462 -15.67 -7.61 6.49
CA PRO A 462 -14.29 -7.99 6.33
C PRO A 462 -13.76 -7.76 4.91
N SER A 463 -12.49 -7.34 4.77
CA SER A 463 -11.84 -7.24 3.46
C SER A 463 -11.53 -8.63 2.90
N GLY A 464 -11.89 -8.87 1.65
CA GLY A 464 -11.63 -10.12 0.94
C GLY A 464 -12.05 -10.06 -0.52
N CYS A 465 -11.69 -11.07 -1.30
CA CYS A 465 -12.13 -11.12 -2.68
C CYS A 465 -13.46 -11.88 -2.80
N TYR A 466 -14.55 -11.19 -2.68
CA TYR A 466 -15.90 -11.76 -2.76
C TYR A 466 -16.24 -12.40 -4.11
N PRO A 467 -15.79 -11.89 -5.27
CA PRO A 467 -16.10 -12.51 -6.56
C PRO A 467 -15.34 -13.81 -6.86
N LEU A 468 -14.07 -13.92 -6.40
CA LEU A 468 -13.15 -14.97 -6.90
C LEU A 468 -12.64 -15.92 -5.82
N ASP A 469 -12.61 -15.50 -4.56
CA ASP A 469 -12.21 -16.37 -3.45
C ASP A 469 -13.41 -17.17 -2.95
N SER A 470 -13.34 -18.51 -3.04
CA SER A 470 -14.41 -19.38 -2.59
C SER A 470 -14.80 -19.19 -1.13
N TYR A 471 -13.84 -18.87 -0.24
CA TYR A 471 -14.08 -18.59 1.17
C TYR A 471 -15.10 -17.46 1.38
N TYR A 472 -14.99 -16.36 0.61
CA TYR A 472 -15.94 -15.24 0.69
C TYR A 472 -17.14 -15.44 -0.23
N LYS A 473 -16.95 -15.97 -1.43
CA LYS A 473 -17.98 -16.06 -2.48
C LYS A 473 -19.22 -16.84 -2.05
N ILE A 474 -19.03 -17.93 -1.29
CA ILE A 474 -20.11 -18.79 -0.79
C ILE A 474 -20.57 -18.43 0.62
N SER A 475 -19.99 -17.41 1.24
CA SER A 475 -20.33 -17.00 2.60
C SER A 475 -21.57 -16.09 2.64
N ALA A 476 -22.23 -16.02 3.79
CA ALA A 476 -23.29 -15.05 4.05
C ALA A 476 -22.84 -13.59 3.87
N LEU A 477 -21.55 -13.31 4.02
CA LEU A 477 -20.96 -11.99 3.81
C LEU A 477 -21.09 -11.52 2.35
N ALA A 478 -21.09 -12.43 1.36
CA ALA A 478 -21.28 -12.07 -0.04
C ALA A 478 -22.68 -11.47 -0.30
N GLU A 479 -23.71 -12.03 0.32
CA GLU A 479 -25.06 -11.49 0.22
C GLU A 479 -25.21 -10.16 1.00
N GLN A 480 -24.62 -10.07 2.17
CA GLN A 480 -24.57 -8.81 2.94
C GLN A 480 -23.90 -7.69 2.13
N LEU A 481 -22.79 -7.99 1.41
CA LEU A 481 -22.12 -7.01 0.55
C LEU A 481 -23.01 -6.57 -0.61
N LYS A 482 -23.75 -7.47 -1.26
CA LYS A 482 -24.71 -7.11 -2.32
C LYS A 482 -25.77 -6.14 -1.79
N ILE A 483 -26.35 -6.44 -0.65
CA ILE A 483 -27.36 -5.59 0.00
C ILE A 483 -26.73 -4.22 0.35
N ALA A 484 -25.55 -4.20 0.93
CA ALA A 484 -24.86 -2.97 1.30
C ALA A 484 -24.48 -2.10 0.09
N LYS A 485 -24.17 -2.72 -1.06
CA LYS A 485 -23.91 -2.01 -2.33
C LYS A 485 -25.18 -1.46 -2.98
N ALA A 486 -26.33 -2.09 -2.77
CA ALA A 486 -27.63 -1.63 -3.26
C ALA A 486 -28.19 -0.44 -2.45
N LYS A 487 -27.86 -0.35 -1.16
CA LYS A 487 -28.17 0.80 -0.30
C LYS A 487 -27.16 1.92 -0.58
N ARG A 488 -27.58 2.89 -1.40
CA ARG A 488 -26.77 4.08 -1.71
C ARG A 488 -27.11 5.24 -0.82
#